data_85cbf58ba086dfd13ad0495ab8882c1e
#
_entry.id   85cbf58ba086dfd13ad0495ab8882c1e
#
_cell.length_a   1.000
_cell.length_b   1.000
_cell.length_c   1.000
_cell.angle_alpha   90.00
_cell.angle_beta   90.00
_cell.angle_gamma   90.00
#
_symmetry.space_group_name_H-M   'P 1'
#
loop_
_entity.id
_entity.type
_entity.pdbx_description
1 polymer ?
#
loop_
_entity_poly.entity_id
_entity_poly.type
_entity_poly.pdbx_seq_one_letter_code
_entity_poly.pdbx_strand_id
1 'polypeptide(L)'
;MLIKAKVDAAMTAGTERNVGHDYVAMVDERYNQATRHILPTGWDVIDNLMDGGLGKGELGVVVAPAGIGKSFLLVNLGANVIKQGKNVLHYTLELNEAYVGLRYDSVITGIANQELKYNIDAVKETVEKIPGNLIVKYYPTKTAAISTIASHVERYRMLGKEPDMIILDYADLLRGNGGQKDYRLELGNIYEELRGLAGTLDVPVWTASQANRSALQEDVIQADKIAESYSKIMTADFVMSLSRKIEDKVGGTGRIHVIKNRFGPDGITFPSQIDTNNGSFNIFDESSVTGKELTTQMSNHQEYLRKEMKKRFEELDD
;
A
#
# COMPACT_ATOMS: atom_id res chain seq x y z
N MET A 1 19.54 27.52 7.98
CA MET A 1 18.69 26.64 7.15
C MET A 1 18.24 27.30 5.84
N LEU A 2 17.69 28.53 5.86
CA LEU A 2 17.20 29.21 4.64
C LEU A 2 18.28 29.45 3.55
N ILE A 3 19.52 29.74 3.96
CA ILE A 3 20.62 30.01 3.04
C ILE A 3 21.07 28.75 2.30
N LYS A 4 21.15 27.60 2.99
CA LYS A 4 21.53 26.33 2.37
C LYS A 4 20.47 25.89 1.34
N ALA A 5 19.19 25.98 1.66
CA ALA A 5 18.10 25.67 0.73
C ALA A 5 18.10 26.56 -0.52
N LYS A 6 18.43 27.85 -0.38
CA LYS A 6 18.56 28.79 -1.51
C LYS A 6 19.83 28.53 -2.34
N VAL A 7 20.92 28.12 -1.72
CA VAL A 7 22.15 27.74 -2.43
C VAL A 7 21.94 26.43 -3.18
N ASP A 8 21.34 25.43 -2.55
CA ASP A 8 21.01 24.15 -3.20
C ASP A 8 20.04 24.35 -4.37
N ALA A 9 19.01 25.19 -4.22
CA ALA A 9 18.08 25.53 -5.29
C ALA A 9 18.77 26.30 -6.43
N ALA A 10 19.69 27.20 -6.14
CA ALA A 10 20.45 27.95 -7.14
C ALA A 10 21.48 27.04 -7.87
N MET A 11 22.07 26.07 -7.18
CA MET A 11 22.99 25.10 -7.80
C MET A 11 22.22 24.10 -8.68
N THR A 12 21.00 23.72 -8.34
CA THR A 12 20.16 22.81 -9.14
C THR A 12 19.61 23.50 -10.36
N ALA A 13 19.16 24.76 -10.25
CA ALA A 13 18.59 25.52 -11.35
C ALA A 13 19.59 25.86 -12.49
N GLY A 14 20.90 25.78 -12.20
CA GLY A 14 21.96 26.05 -13.20
C GLY A 14 22.57 24.80 -13.86
N THR A 15 22.20 23.59 -13.40
CA THR A 15 22.85 22.33 -13.84
C THR A 15 21.95 21.43 -14.70
N GLU A 16 20.68 21.74 -14.82
CA GLU A 16 19.77 20.94 -15.66
C GLU A 16 20.06 21.21 -17.15
N ARG A 17 20.85 20.33 -17.74
CA ARG A 17 21.19 20.35 -19.19
C ARG A 17 20.16 19.58 -20.03
N ASN A 18 19.21 18.90 -19.38
CA ASN A 18 18.21 18.12 -20.07
C ASN A 18 17.09 19.05 -20.59
N VAL A 19 17.05 19.27 -21.89
CA VAL A 19 16.03 20.07 -22.58
C VAL A 19 14.73 19.29 -22.84
N GLY A 20 14.64 18.05 -22.38
CA GLY A 20 13.52 17.15 -22.62
C GLY A 20 13.75 16.19 -23.79
N HIS A 21 12.71 15.43 -24.13
CA HIS A 21 12.71 14.43 -25.20
C HIS A 21 12.26 15.08 -26.53
N ASP A 22 13.16 15.10 -27.55
CA ASP A 22 12.79 15.53 -28.90
C ASP A 22 11.90 14.46 -29.54
N TYR A 23 10.62 14.81 -29.72
CA TYR A 23 9.59 13.86 -30.16
C TYR A 23 9.90 13.25 -31.53
N VAL A 24 10.49 14.01 -32.46
CA VAL A 24 10.78 13.57 -33.84
C VAL A 24 12.14 12.88 -33.91
N ALA A 25 13.17 13.47 -33.31
CA ALA A 25 14.54 12.97 -33.42
C ALA A 25 14.80 11.71 -32.61
N MET A 26 14.07 11.50 -31.47
CA MET A 26 14.33 10.44 -30.53
C MET A 26 13.27 9.30 -30.56
N VAL A 27 12.78 8.96 -31.77
CA VAL A 27 11.77 7.89 -31.93
C VAL A 27 12.30 6.54 -31.43
N ASP A 28 13.48 6.14 -31.87
CA ASP A 28 14.07 4.85 -31.53
C ASP A 28 14.38 4.75 -30.03
N GLU A 29 14.89 5.84 -29.43
CA GLU A 29 15.14 5.91 -28.00
C GLU A 29 13.85 5.75 -27.19
N ARG A 30 12.75 6.36 -27.64
CA ARG A 30 11.45 6.27 -26.99
C ARG A 30 10.94 4.84 -26.93
N TYR A 31 11.08 4.07 -28.02
CA TYR A 31 10.67 2.66 -28.03
C TYR A 31 11.65 1.74 -27.30
N ASN A 32 12.93 2.06 -27.26
CA ASN A 32 13.92 1.35 -26.49
C ASN A 32 13.84 1.63 -24.97
N GLN A 33 13.43 2.86 -24.58
CA GLN A 33 13.28 3.27 -23.19
C GLN A 33 11.85 3.07 -22.65
N ALA A 34 10.89 2.74 -23.50
CA ALA A 34 9.47 2.63 -23.15
C ALA A 34 9.12 1.42 -22.28
N THR A 35 10.09 0.62 -21.88
CA THR A 35 9.86 -0.44 -20.87
C THR A 35 9.75 0.20 -19.50
N ARG A 36 8.52 0.36 -19.04
CA ARG A 36 8.19 0.68 -17.66
C ARG A 36 8.87 -0.33 -16.74
N HIS A 37 9.82 0.12 -15.91
CA HIS A 37 10.49 -0.75 -14.93
C HIS A 37 9.52 -1.08 -13.81
N ILE A 38 8.80 -2.17 -13.96
CA ILE A 38 7.71 -2.60 -13.11
C ILE A 38 8.20 -3.51 -11.99
N LEU A 39 7.55 -3.40 -10.83
CA LEU A 39 7.72 -4.30 -9.71
C LEU A 39 6.37 -4.94 -9.38
N PRO A 40 6.22 -6.27 -9.58
CA PRO A 40 5.00 -6.99 -9.28
C PRO A 40 4.64 -6.92 -7.80
N THR A 41 3.34 -6.83 -7.51
CA THR A 41 2.81 -6.91 -6.14
C THR A 41 2.85 -8.32 -5.57
N GLY A 42 2.89 -9.31 -6.46
CA GLY A 42 2.77 -10.73 -6.14
C GLY A 42 1.32 -11.23 -6.05
N TRP A 43 0.35 -10.41 -6.45
CA TRP A 43 -1.03 -10.81 -6.69
C TRP A 43 -1.32 -10.69 -8.20
N ASP A 44 -1.33 -11.83 -8.89
CA ASP A 44 -1.44 -11.87 -10.36
C ASP A 44 -2.62 -11.06 -10.90
N VAL A 45 -3.77 -11.10 -10.22
CA VAL A 45 -4.97 -10.35 -10.63
C VAL A 45 -4.78 -8.83 -10.56
N ILE A 46 -3.98 -8.35 -9.63
CA ILE A 46 -3.64 -6.92 -9.47
C ILE A 46 -2.53 -6.54 -10.46
N ASP A 47 -1.52 -7.40 -10.58
CA ASP A 47 -0.39 -7.17 -11.49
C ASP A 47 -0.86 -7.13 -12.95
N ASN A 48 -1.77 -8.02 -13.35
CA ASN A 48 -2.37 -8.01 -14.69
C ASN A 48 -3.13 -6.72 -15.00
N LEU A 49 -3.82 -6.12 -14.00
CA LEU A 49 -4.49 -4.83 -14.19
C LEU A 49 -3.53 -3.65 -14.32
N MET A 50 -2.35 -3.76 -13.70
CA MET A 50 -1.33 -2.72 -13.72
C MET A 50 -0.29 -2.92 -14.82
N ASP A 51 -0.55 -3.80 -15.79
CA ASP A 51 0.40 -4.16 -16.84
C ASP A 51 1.74 -4.66 -16.24
N GLY A 52 1.64 -5.52 -15.20
CA GLY A 52 2.74 -6.20 -14.52
C GLY A 52 3.08 -5.70 -13.11
N GLY A 53 2.49 -4.63 -12.61
CA GLY A 53 2.75 -4.09 -11.28
C GLY A 53 2.95 -2.58 -11.23
N LEU A 54 3.50 -2.06 -10.13
CA LEU A 54 3.79 -0.64 -9.97
C LEU A 54 5.21 -0.32 -10.49
N GLY A 55 5.32 0.69 -11.32
CA GLY A 55 6.59 1.10 -11.93
C GLY A 55 7.38 2.08 -11.07
N LYS A 56 8.65 2.26 -11.44
CA LYS A 56 9.52 3.28 -10.87
C LYS A 56 8.89 4.67 -11.01
N GLY A 57 9.02 5.45 -9.94
CA GLY A 57 8.45 6.79 -9.88
C GLY A 57 6.92 6.84 -9.74
N GLU A 58 6.23 5.73 -9.50
CA GLU A 58 4.78 5.66 -9.38
C GLU A 58 4.33 5.51 -7.92
N LEU A 59 3.10 5.95 -7.63
CA LEU A 59 2.50 5.92 -6.30
C LEU A 59 1.26 5.01 -6.28
N GLY A 60 1.29 3.95 -5.48
CA GLY A 60 0.16 3.10 -5.13
C GLY A 60 -0.44 3.45 -3.76
N VAL A 61 -1.76 3.43 -3.65
CA VAL A 61 -2.46 3.74 -2.40
C VAL A 61 -3.48 2.66 -2.06
N VAL A 62 -3.43 2.18 -0.83
CA VAL A 62 -4.41 1.25 -0.25
C VAL A 62 -5.34 2.03 0.67
N VAL A 63 -6.64 1.99 0.39
CA VAL A 63 -7.66 2.67 1.19
C VAL A 63 -8.46 1.67 2.01
N ALA A 64 -8.57 1.87 3.32
CA ALA A 64 -9.47 1.07 4.16
C ALA A 64 -9.84 1.82 5.45
N PRO A 65 -10.98 1.51 6.09
CA PRO A 65 -11.29 1.98 7.44
C PRO A 65 -10.27 1.50 8.47
N ALA A 66 -10.29 2.10 9.65
CA ALA A 66 -9.46 1.66 10.76
C ALA A 66 -9.78 0.20 11.16
N GLY A 67 -8.76 -0.60 11.48
CA GLY A 67 -8.92 -1.98 11.96
C GLY A 67 -9.37 -3.01 10.92
N ILE A 68 -9.31 -2.69 9.62
CA ILE A 68 -9.72 -3.60 8.53
C ILE A 68 -8.54 -4.42 7.97
N GLY A 69 -7.29 -3.95 8.15
CA GLY A 69 -6.10 -4.71 7.73
C GLY A 69 -5.18 -3.98 6.75
N LYS A 70 -5.24 -2.63 6.63
CA LYS A 70 -4.34 -1.83 5.78
C LYS A 70 -2.86 -2.21 5.93
N SER A 71 -2.38 -2.18 7.17
CA SER A 71 -0.97 -2.48 7.47
C SER A 71 -0.60 -3.92 7.12
N PHE A 72 -1.51 -4.88 7.31
CA PHE A 72 -1.26 -6.27 6.89
C PHE A 72 -1.18 -6.40 5.37
N LEU A 73 -1.99 -5.66 4.62
CA LEU A 73 -1.91 -5.64 3.17
C LEU A 73 -0.56 -5.07 2.71
N LEU A 74 -0.09 -3.97 3.31
CA LEU A 74 1.23 -3.41 3.03
C LEU A 74 2.38 -4.37 3.42
N VAL A 75 2.25 -5.11 4.53
CA VAL A 75 3.22 -6.14 4.95
C VAL A 75 3.25 -7.29 3.94
N ASN A 76 2.10 -7.78 3.48
CA ASN A 76 2.04 -8.83 2.44
C ASN A 76 2.70 -8.37 1.14
N LEU A 77 2.43 -7.14 0.71
CA LEU A 77 3.08 -6.55 -0.46
C LEU A 77 4.61 -6.56 -0.30
N GLY A 78 5.12 -6.04 0.82
CA GLY A 78 6.56 -6.06 1.11
C GLY A 78 7.13 -7.48 1.19
N ALA A 79 6.42 -8.42 1.81
CA ALA A 79 6.83 -9.82 1.90
C ALA A 79 6.92 -10.48 0.52
N ASN A 80 5.94 -10.22 -0.36
CA ASN A 80 5.97 -10.72 -1.73
C ASN A 80 7.18 -10.18 -2.51
N VAL A 81 7.51 -8.91 -2.32
CA VAL A 81 8.60 -8.24 -3.02
C VAL A 81 9.98 -8.74 -2.55
N ILE A 82 10.21 -8.92 -1.24
CA ILE A 82 11.49 -9.48 -0.76
C ILE A 82 11.68 -10.95 -1.14
N LYS A 83 10.61 -11.72 -1.27
CA LYS A 83 10.66 -13.09 -1.82
C LYS A 83 11.11 -13.14 -3.28
N GLN A 84 10.94 -12.03 -4.03
CA GLN A 84 11.44 -11.87 -5.41
C GLN A 84 12.92 -11.40 -5.46
N GLY A 85 13.62 -11.33 -4.34
CA GLY A 85 15.03 -10.90 -4.27
C GLY A 85 15.22 -9.37 -4.28
N LYS A 86 14.21 -8.60 -3.94
CA LYS A 86 14.18 -7.15 -4.00
C LYS A 86 14.39 -6.50 -2.63
N ASN A 87 14.86 -5.26 -2.61
CA ASN A 87 15.12 -4.48 -1.41
C ASN A 87 13.94 -3.56 -1.08
N VAL A 88 13.34 -3.74 0.08
CA VAL A 88 12.19 -2.95 0.55
C VAL A 88 12.59 -2.08 1.73
N LEU A 89 12.26 -0.79 1.66
CA LEU A 89 12.26 0.12 2.80
C LEU A 89 10.83 0.33 3.29
N HIS A 90 10.51 -0.19 4.46
CA HIS A 90 9.19 -0.04 5.09
C HIS A 90 9.27 0.96 6.23
N TYR A 91 8.70 2.14 6.00
CA TYR A 91 8.53 3.18 7.02
C TYR A 91 7.20 3.00 7.73
N THR A 92 7.23 2.87 9.05
CA THR A 92 6.03 2.81 9.88
C THR A 92 5.94 4.06 10.74
N LEU A 93 4.73 4.63 10.82
CA LEU A 93 4.43 5.84 11.60
C LEU A 93 3.48 5.55 12.77
N GLU A 94 3.00 4.32 12.88
CA GLU A 94 2.03 3.89 13.88
C GLU A 94 2.64 2.85 14.84
N LEU A 95 3.30 1.82 14.33
CA LEU A 95 3.88 0.73 15.11
C LEU A 95 5.40 0.79 15.10
N ASN A 96 6.02 0.33 16.19
CA ASN A 96 7.48 0.22 16.22
C ASN A 96 8.02 -0.88 15.27
N GLU A 97 9.30 -0.83 15.01
CA GLU A 97 10.02 -1.70 14.07
C GLU A 97 9.85 -3.19 14.41
N ALA A 98 9.90 -3.54 15.70
CA ALA A 98 9.80 -4.93 16.14
C ALA A 98 8.39 -5.51 15.88
N TYR A 99 7.32 -4.75 16.15
CA TYR A 99 5.96 -5.21 15.88
C TYR A 99 5.69 -5.39 14.38
N VAL A 100 6.23 -4.51 13.54
CA VAL A 100 6.13 -4.69 12.09
C VAL A 100 6.95 -5.89 11.65
N GLY A 101 8.15 -6.11 12.22
CA GLY A 101 8.97 -7.30 12.00
C GLY A 101 8.20 -8.60 12.29
N LEU A 102 7.55 -8.70 13.46
CA LEU A 102 6.74 -9.88 13.82
C LEU A 102 5.58 -10.12 12.82
N ARG A 103 4.99 -9.07 12.24
CA ARG A 103 3.98 -9.23 11.16
C ARG A 103 4.59 -9.82 9.89
N TYR A 104 5.79 -9.38 9.51
CA TYR A 104 6.54 -9.99 8.40
C TYR A 104 6.85 -11.45 8.70
N ASP A 105 7.36 -11.76 9.89
CA ASP A 105 7.65 -13.14 10.30
C ASP A 105 6.41 -14.03 10.14
N SER A 106 5.26 -13.56 10.64
CA SER A 106 3.99 -14.29 10.58
C SER A 106 3.54 -14.53 9.12
N VAL A 107 3.56 -13.50 8.30
CA VAL A 107 3.16 -13.58 6.86
C VAL A 107 4.10 -14.45 6.05
N ILE A 108 5.39 -14.40 6.34
CA ILE A 108 6.42 -15.12 5.59
C ILE A 108 6.43 -16.60 5.94
N THR A 109 6.31 -16.94 7.23
CA THR A 109 6.36 -18.31 7.75
C THR A 109 5.01 -19.01 7.76
N GLY A 110 3.91 -18.24 7.74
CA GLY A 110 2.56 -18.77 7.97
C GLY A 110 2.25 -19.11 9.42
N ILE A 111 3.21 -18.91 10.34
CA ILE A 111 3.03 -19.17 11.77
C ILE A 111 2.16 -18.07 12.38
N ALA A 112 1.17 -18.47 13.20
CA ALA A 112 0.32 -17.51 13.89
C ALA A 112 1.14 -16.57 14.78
N ASN A 113 0.80 -15.28 14.81
CA ASN A 113 1.57 -14.25 15.53
C ASN A 113 1.78 -14.59 17.02
N GLN A 114 0.80 -15.26 17.66
CA GLN A 114 0.90 -15.68 19.05
C GLN A 114 1.88 -16.84 19.28
N GLU A 115 2.18 -17.60 18.22
CA GLU A 115 3.04 -18.80 18.25
C GLU A 115 4.47 -18.50 17.84
N LEU A 116 4.77 -17.33 17.23
CA LEU A 116 6.10 -16.96 16.77
C LEU A 116 7.17 -17.13 17.85
N LYS A 117 6.86 -16.69 19.08
CA LYS A 117 7.79 -16.77 20.22
C LYS A 117 8.20 -18.21 20.62
N TYR A 118 7.42 -19.21 20.22
CA TYR A 118 7.71 -20.62 20.47
C TYR A 118 8.38 -21.30 19.27
N ASN A 119 8.46 -20.61 18.13
CA ASN A 119 8.95 -21.15 16.87
C ASN A 119 10.11 -20.32 16.28
N ILE A 120 10.92 -19.69 17.13
CA ILE A 120 11.99 -18.75 16.73
C ILE A 120 12.96 -19.38 15.75
N ASP A 121 13.34 -20.64 15.93
CA ASP A 121 14.32 -21.32 15.07
C ASP A 121 13.73 -21.57 13.67
N ALA A 122 12.46 -21.95 13.57
CA ALA A 122 11.75 -22.08 12.30
C ALA A 122 11.61 -20.72 11.57
N VAL A 123 11.37 -19.66 12.32
CA VAL A 123 11.34 -18.29 11.77
C VAL A 123 12.71 -17.92 11.19
N LYS A 124 13.81 -18.12 11.95
CA LYS A 124 15.17 -17.84 11.49
C LYS A 124 15.50 -18.61 10.22
N GLU A 125 15.27 -19.93 10.24
CA GLU A 125 15.54 -20.79 9.07
C GLU A 125 14.81 -20.31 7.82
N THR A 126 13.56 -19.84 7.96
CA THR A 126 12.78 -19.34 6.83
C THR A 126 13.26 -17.97 6.37
N VAL A 127 13.51 -17.04 7.28
CA VAL A 127 13.94 -15.67 6.96
C VAL A 127 15.34 -15.65 6.33
N GLU A 128 16.26 -16.50 6.78
CA GLU A 128 17.61 -16.60 6.21
C GLU A 128 17.63 -17.08 4.74
N LYS A 129 16.55 -17.74 4.29
CA LYS A 129 16.41 -18.19 2.88
C LYS A 129 15.83 -17.13 1.97
N ILE A 130 15.38 -15.99 2.49
CA ILE A 130 14.78 -14.92 1.67
C ILE A 130 15.90 -14.25 0.85
N PRO A 131 15.75 -14.18 -0.48
CA PRO A 131 16.79 -13.62 -1.34
C PRO A 131 16.86 -12.09 -1.30
N GLY A 132 15.78 -11.41 -0.93
CA GLY A 132 15.70 -9.94 -0.83
C GLY A 132 16.03 -9.41 0.56
N ASN A 133 15.93 -8.10 0.72
CA ASN A 133 16.23 -7.44 1.99
C ASN A 133 15.09 -6.51 2.41
N LEU A 134 14.83 -6.43 3.72
CA LEU A 134 13.84 -5.55 4.32
C LEU A 134 14.49 -4.69 5.39
N ILE A 135 14.30 -3.38 5.30
CA ILE A 135 14.58 -2.45 6.39
C ILE A 135 13.26 -1.86 6.86
N VAL A 136 12.92 -2.11 8.12
CA VAL A 136 11.79 -1.45 8.79
C VAL A 136 12.32 -0.27 9.60
N LYS A 137 11.74 0.92 9.37
CA LYS A 137 12.12 2.15 10.09
C LYS A 137 10.91 2.83 10.69
N TYR A 138 10.90 2.97 12.00
CA TYR A 138 9.87 3.69 12.74
C TYR A 138 10.19 5.17 12.87
N TYR A 139 9.18 5.98 12.63
CA TYR A 139 9.15 7.39 13.01
C TYR A 139 7.86 7.67 13.78
N PRO A 140 7.92 8.31 14.97
CA PRO A 140 6.71 8.68 15.68
C PRO A 140 5.78 9.57 14.84
N THR A 141 4.48 9.40 15.04
CA THR A 141 3.45 10.19 14.32
C THR A 141 3.76 11.68 14.32
N LYS A 142 3.65 12.34 13.15
CA LYS A 142 3.91 13.77 12.93
C LYS A 142 5.35 14.23 13.22
N THR A 143 6.33 13.34 13.36
CA THR A 143 7.74 13.71 13.52
C THR A 143 8.51 13.70 12.21
N ALA A 144 8.17 12.82 11.29
CA ALA A 144 8.80 12.73 9.98
C ALA A 144 8.01 13.52 8.91
N ALA A 145 8.72 14.19 8.02
CA ALA A 145 8.22 14.78 6.78
C ALA A 145 8.75 13.97 5.58
N ILE A 146 8.27 14.24 4.37
CA ILE A 146 8.76 13.62 3.13
C ILE A 146 10.28 13.80 2.98
N SER A 147 10.83 14.98 3.33
CA SER A 147 12.26 15.24 3.33
C SER A 147 13.05 14.35 4.31
N THR A 148 12.45 13.91 5.42
CA THR A 148 13.05 12.96 6.36
C THR A 148 13.21 11.59 5.70
N ILE A 149 12.17 11.14 4.99
CA ILE A 149 12.20 9.87 4.23
C ILE A 149 13.27 9.94 3.14
N ALA A 150 13.28 11.02 2.34
CA ALA A 150 14.29 11.24 1.30
C ALA A 150 15.73 11.15 1.86
N SER A 151 15.99 11.85 2.98
CA SER A 151 17.31 11.83 3.62
C SER A 151 17.71 10.44 4.13
N HIS A 152 16.76 9.61 4.57
CA HIS A 152 17.04 8.23 4.98
C HIS A 152 17.34 7.34 3.77
N VAL A 153 16.62 7.49 2.67
CA VAL A 153 16.91 6.76 1.42
C VAL A 153 18.30 7.08 0.91
N GLU A 154 18.69 8.36 0.91
CA GLU A 154 20.04 8.76 0.50
C GLU A 154 21.13 8.14 1.41
N ARG A 155 20.90 8.05 2.71
CA ARG A 155 21.84 7.33 3.60
C ARG A 155 21.92 5.84 3.27
N TYR A 156 20.81 5.20 2.91
CA TYR A 156 20.79 3.81 2.50
C TYR A 156 21.59 3.60 1.21
N ARG A 157 21.48 4.54 0.26
CA ARG A 157 22.27 4.57 -0.98
C ARG A 157 23.77 4.75 -0.72
N MET A 158 24.14 5.62 0.23
CA MET A 158 25.54 5.79 0.64
C MET A 158 26.18 4.53 1.22
N LEU A 159 25.39 3.56 1.66
CA LEU A 159 25.86 2.23 2.08
C LEU A 159 26.00 1.26 0.90
N GLY A 160 25.89 1.73 -0.34
CA GLY A 160 25.98 0.92 -1.55
C GLY A 160 24.74 0.04 -1.81
N LYS A 161 23.59 0.39 -1.23
CA LYS A 161 22.32 -0.36 -1.37
C LYS A 161 21.30 0.50 -2.07
N GLU A 162 20.53 -0.07 -3.00
CA GLU A 162 19.43 0.60 -3.68
C GLU A 162 18.10 -0.01 -3.24
N PRO A 163 17.10 0.80 -2.90
CA PRO A 163 15.75 0.30 -2.66
C PRO A 163 15.04 0.02 -3.98
N ASP A 164 14.38 -1.13 -4.08
CA ASP A 164 13.48 -1.45 -5.20
C ASP A 164 12.05 -0.99 -4.94
N MET A 165 11.66 -0.85 -3.66
CA MET A 165 10.33 -0.38 -3.23
C MET A 165 10.41 0.37 -1.92
N ILE A 166 9.56 1.39 -1.79
CA ILE A 166 9.29 2.09 -0.52
C ILE A 166 7.85 1.82 -0.12
N ILE A 167 7.66 1.43 1.14
CA ILE A 167 6.35 1.32 1.79
C ILE A 167 6.30 2.35 2.91
N LEU A 168 5.18 3.09 3.01
CA LEU A 168 4.92 4.07 4.06
C LEU A 168 3.58 3.76 4.74
N ASP A 169 3.62 3.27 5.96
CA ASP A 169 2.43 2.92 6.75
C ASP A 169 2.19 3.97 7.86
N TYR A 170 1.37 4.99 7.65
CA TYR A 170 0.72 5.46 6.44
C TYR A 170 0.86 6.98 6.28
N ALA A 171 0.71 7.49 5.07
CA ALA A 171 1.06 8.88 4.70
C ALA A 171 0.31 9.95 5.49
N ASP A 172 -0.95 9.72 5.91
CA ASP A 172 -1.75 10.67 6.68
C ASP A 172 -1.11 11.04 8.03
N LEU A 173 -0.17 10.23 8.53
CA LEU A 173 0.56 10.45 9.78
C LEU A 173 1.88 11.23 9.61
N LEU A 174 2.27 11.55 8.39
CA LEU A 174 3.40 12.43 8.15
C LEU A 174 3.13 13.85 8.64
N ARG A 175 4.20 14.55 8.93
CA ARG A 175 4.16 15.99 9.19
C ARG A 175 4.17 16.72 7.86
N GLY A 176 3.18 17.56 7.61
CA GLY A 176 3.19 18.52 6.50
C GLY A 176 4.24 19.61 6.66
N ASN A 177 4.53 20.34 5.59
CA ASN A 177 5.56 21.40 5.58
C ASN A 177 5.16 22.67 6.33
N GLY A 178 3.97 22.72 6.95
CA GLY A 178 3.47 23.86 7.73
C GLY A 178 2.94 25.02 6.87
N GLY A 179 2.04 25.80 7.45
CA GLY A 179 1.44 26.98 6.78
C GLY A 179 0.02 26.78 6.25
N GLN A 180 -0.46 25.57 6.13
CA GLN A 180 -1.86 25.30 5.79
C GLN A 180 -2.71 25.28 7.06
N LYS A 181 -3.76 26.11 7.10
CA LYS A 181 -4.78 26.09 8.16
C LYS A 181 -5.81 24.99 7.96
N ASP A 182 -5.92 24.46 6.74
CA ASP A 182 -6.85 23.40 6.36
C ASP A 182 -6.11 22.06 6.29
N TYR A 183 -6.49 21.15 7.17
CA TYR A 183 -5.93 19.79 7.25
C TYR A 183 -6.11 18.98 5.95
N ARG A 184 -7.20 19.22 5.22
CA ARG A 184 -7.45 18.52 3.93
C ARG A 184 -6.44 18.93 2.87
N LEU A 185 -6.11 20.21 2.80
CA LEU A 185 -5.10 20.71 1.88
C LEU A 185 -3.69 20.22 2.28
N GLU A 186 -3.39 20.16 3.59
CA GLU A 186 -2.14 19.61 4.08
C GLU A 186 -1.97 18.14 3.64
N LEU A 187 -3.02 17.33 3.79
CA LEU A 187 -2.99 15.93 3.34
C LEU A 187 -2.82 15.83 1.81
N GLY A 188 -3.52 16.64 1.03
CA GLY A 188 -3.33 16.69 -0.43
C GLY A 188 -1.87 16.93 -0.80
N ASN A 189 -1.25 17.94 -0.20
CA ASN A 189 0.16 18.29 -0.42
C ASN A 189 1.11 17.14 -0.04
N ILE A 190 0.86 16.42 1.07
CA ILE A 190 1.67 15.27 1.47
C ILE A 190 1.67 14.19 0.37
N TYR A 191 0.52 13.91 -0.25
CA TYR A 191 0.45 12.91 -1.33
C TYR A 191 1.11 13.40 -2.62
N GLU A 192 1.01 14.71 -2.95
CA GLU A 192 1.72 15.31 -4.07
C GLU A 192 3.25 15.24 -3.86
N GLU A 193 3.72 15.60 -2.67
CA GLU A 193 5.13 15.48 -2.30
C GLU A 193 5.60 14.02 -2.32
N LEU A 194 4.77 13.07 -1.86
CA LEU A 194 5.09 11.64 -1.88
C LEU A 194 5.19 11.11 -3.31
N ARG A 195 4.29 11.54 -4.21
CA ARG A 195 4.37 11.21 -5.65
C ARG A 195 5.61 11.84 -6.29
N GLY A 196 5.93 13.09 -5.91
CA GLY A 196 7.17 13.76 -6.33
C GLY A 196 8.42 13.03 -5.84
N LEU A 197 8.41 12.54 -4.60
CA LEU A 197 9.50 11.73 -4.04
C LEU A 197 9.71 10.43 -4.83
N ALA A 198 8.63 9.71 -5.17
CA ALA A 198 8.70 8.50 -5.99
C ALA A 198 9.42 8.79 -7.31
N GLY A 199 9.03 9.88 -8.01
CA GLY A 199 9.66 10.30 -9.25
C GLY A 199 11.14 10.69 -9.09
N THR A 200 11.46 11.45 -8.03
CA THR A 200 12.84 11.90 -7.77
C THR A 200 13.78 10.74 -7.41
N LEU A 201 13.28 9.78 -6.64
CA LEU A 201 14.07 8.62 -6.22
C LEU A 201 14.09 7.51 -7.27
N ASP A 202 13.23 7.58 -8.29
CA ASP A 202 13.04 6.54 -9.31
C ASP A 202 12.71 5.16 -8.69
N VAL A 203 11.78 5.15 -7.71
CA VAL A 203 11.38 3.96 -6.95
C VAL A 203 9.85 3.94 -6.80
N PRO A 204 9.17 2.79 -6.98
CA PRO A 204 7.75 2.66 -6.67
C PRO A 204 7.50 2.87 -5.18
N VAL A 205 6.45 3.63 -4.87
CA VAL A 205 6.05 3.92 -3.49
C VAL A 205 4.65 3.42 -3.24
N TRP A 206 4.45 2.67 -2.17
CA TRP A 206 3.15 2.26 -1.68
C TRP A 206 2.84 2.91 -0.34
N THR A 207 1.61 3.36 -0.18
CA THR A 207 1.13 3.87 1.10
C THR A 207 -0.31 3.46 1.35
N ALA A 208 -0.79 3.74 2.56
CA ALA A 208 -2.19 3.59 2.90
C ALA A 208 -2.87 4.94 3.17
N SER A 209 -4.18 4.97 3.06
CA SER A 209 -5.05 6.08 3.46
C SER A 209 -6.24 5.56 4.24
N GLN A 210 -6.71 6.33 5.18
CA GLN A 210 -7.87 5.96 5.97
C GLN A 210 -9.18 6.36 5.26
N ALA A 211 -10.12 5.41 5.17
CA ALA A 211 -11.48 5.70 4.73
C ALA A 211 -12.33 6.25 5.89
N ASN A 212 -13.43 6.92 5.55
CA ASN A 212 -14.41 7.42 6.50
C ASN A 212 -15.05 6.26 7.30
N ARG A 213 -15.57 6.55 8.50
CA ARG A 213 -16.27 5.55 9.32
C ARG A 213 -17.50 4.96 8.64
N SER A 214 -18.20 5.74 7.81
CA SER A 214 -19.35 5.26 7.02
C SER A 214 -18.98 4.11 6.07
N ALA A 215 -17.72 4.03 5.64
CA ALA A 215 -17.23 2.98 4.76
C ALA A 215 -17.18 1.57 5.41
N LEU A 216 -17.32 1.47 6.75
CA LEU A 216 -17.37 0.18 7.45
C LEU A 216 -18.58 -0.69 7.08
N GLN A 217 -19.65 -0.08 6.59
CA GLN A 217 -20.89 -0.77 6.20
C GLN A 217 -20.98 -1.03 4.69
N GLU A 218 -20.02 -0.51 3.92
CA GLU A 218 -20.04 -0.63 2.47
C GLU A 218 -19.49 -2.00 2.02
N ASP A 219 -20.12 -2.58 1.00
CA ASP A 219 -19.59 -3.77 0.32
C ASP A 219 -18.34 -3.43 -0.47
N VAL A 220 -18.34 -2.25 -1.08
CA VAL A 220 -17.25 -1.70 -1.87
C VAL A 220 -17.01 -0.25 -1.47
N ILE A 221 -15.78 0.09 -1.15
CA ILE A 221 -15.40 1.46 -0.79
C ILE A 221 -14.98 2.19 -2.05
N GLN A 222 -15.77 3.17 -2.45
CA GLN A 222 -15.52 4.03 -3.60
C GLN A 222 -14.81 5.32 -3.20
N ALA A 223 -14.47 6.13 -4.19
CA ALA A 223 -13.71 7.36 -4.04
C ALA A 223 -14.32 8.40 -3.09
N ASP A 224 -15.66 8.47 -3.01
CA ASP A 224 -16.41 9.39 -2.15
C ASP A 224 -16.30 9.05 -0.65
N LYS A 225 -15.89 7.83 -0.32
CA LYS A 225 -15.71 7.34 1.05
C LYS A 225 -14.29 7.53 1.61
N ILE A 226 -13.40 8.17 0.85
CA ILE A 226 -12.04 8.42 1.32
C ILE A 226 -12.03 9.62 2.25
N ALA A 227 -11.46 9.42 3.44
CA ALA A 227 -11.40 10.46 4.46
C ALA A 227 -10.57 11.65 3.99
N GLU A 228 -11.11 12.85 4.28
CA GLU A 228 -10.44 14.14 4.24
C GLU A 228 -10.07 14.70 2.87
N SER A 229 -9.78 13.89 1.81
CA SER A 229 -9.34 14.50 0.55
C SER A 229 -9.45 13.56 -0.67
N TYR A 230 -10.26 13.95 -1.64
CA TYR A 230 -10.28 13.34 -2.99
C TYR A 230 -8.96 13.55 -3.74
N SER A 231 -8.20 14.60 -3.40
CA SER A 231 -6.89 14.90 -4.00
C SER A 231 -5.87 13.77 -3.83
N LYS A 232 -5.95 12.97 -2.75
CA LYS A 232 -5.11 11.79 -2.54
C LYS A 232 -5.24 10.77 -3.68
N ILE A 233 -6.49 10.53 -4.16
CA ILE A 233 -6.77 9.63 -5.28
C ILE A 233 -6.25 10.23 -6.58
N MET A 234 -6.47 11.53 -6.78
CA MET A 234 -6.09 12.20 -8.02
C MET A 234 -4.58 12.14 -8.26
N THR A 235 -3.80 12.26 -7.19
CA THR A 235 -2.34 12.24 -7.24
C THR A 235 -1.75 10.85 -7.49
N ALA A 236 -2.34 9.80 -6.92
CA ALA A 236 -1.85 8.43 -7.06
C ALA A 236 -2.00 7.88 -8.48
N ASP A 237 -1.14 6.94 -8.86
CA ASP A 237 -1.17 6.24 -10.14
C ASP A 237 -2.09 5.00 -10.09
N PHE A 238 -2.10 4.32 -8.94
CA PHE A 238 -2.99 3.20 -8.66
C PHE A 238 -3.61 3.34 -7.26
N VAL A 239 -4.91 3.10 -7.15
CA VAL A 239 -5.64 3.14 -5.87
C VAL A 239 -6.56 1.95 -5.76
N MET A 240 -6.42 1.18 -4.70
CA MET A 240 -7.34 0.11 -4.36
C MET A 240 -7.88 0.26 -2.94
N SER A 241 -9.12 -0.17 -2.72
CA SER A 241 -9.72 -0.21 -1.39
C SER A 241 -9.92 -1.63 -0.89
N LEU A 242 -9.83 -1.78 0.43
CA LEU A 242 -10.15 -3.02 1.13
C LEU A 242 -11.40 -2.80 1.98
N SER A 243 -12.46 -3.55 1.69
CA SER A 243 -13.68 -3.61 2.49
C SER A 243 -13.84 -4.96 3.16
N ARG A 244 -14.26 -4.93 4.44
CA ARG A 244 -14.61 -6.09 5.25
C ARG A 244 -15.70 -5.71 6.22
N LYS A 245 -16.88 -6.27 6.05
CA LYS A 245 -17.95 -6.18 7.03
C LYS A 245 -17.67 -7.11 8.24
N ILE A 246 -18.53 -7.09 9.23
CA ILE A 246 -18.39 -7.96 10.40
C ILE A 246 -18.41 -9.43 9.98
N GLU A 247 -19.29 -9.76 9.06
CA GLU A 247 -19.45 -11.08 8.47
C GLU A 247 -18.18 -11.56 7.78
N ASP A 248 -17.59 -10.69 6.98
CA ASP A 248 -16.34 -10.98 6.28
C ASP A 248 -15.19 -11.23 7.24
N LYS A 249 -15.17 -10.52 8.39
CA LYS A 249 -14.14 -10.74 9.42
C LYS A 249 -14.25 -12.12 10.06
N VAL A 250 -15.48 -12.59 10.29
CA VAL A 250 -15.73 -13.94 10.85
C VAL A 250 -15.38 -15.01 9.81
N GLY A 251 -15.72 -14.78 8.54
CA GLY A 251 -15.46 -15.72 7.46
C GLY A 251 -14.02 -15.70 6.93
N GLY A 252 -13.15 -14.80 7.41
CA GLY A 252 -11.79 -14.65 6.87
C GLY A 252 -11.79 -14.13 5.43
N THR A 253 -12.79 -13.35 5.04
CA THR A 253 -12.96 -12.83 3.67
C THR A 253 -12.86 -11.31 3.62
N GLY A 254 -12.82 -10.76 2.41
CA GLY A 254 -12.85 -9.34 2.13
C GLY A 254 -12.99 -9.08 0.63
N ARG A 255 -13.05 -7.80 0.27
CA ARG A 255 -13.12 -7.36 -1.13
C ARG A 255 -12.06 -6.32 -1.38
N ILE A 256 -11.31 -6.50 -2.46
CA ILE A 256 -10.43 -5.48 -3.03
C ILE A 256 -11.16 -4.85 -4.20
N HIS A 257 -11.30 -3.53 -4.18
CA HIS A 257 -11.89 -2.78 -5.28
C HIS A 257 -10.87 -1.79 -5.83
N VAL A 258 -10.68 -1.79 -7.15
CA VAL A 258 -9.77 -0.87 -7.83
C VAL A 258 -10.49 0.43 -8.10
N ILE A 259 -10.15 1.48 -7.36
CA ILE A 259 -10.78 2.81 -7.45
C ILE A 259 -10.20 3.60 -8.63
N LYS A 260 -8.89 3.45 -8.87
CA LYS A 260 -8.17 4.16 -9.93
C LYS A 260 -7.03 3.31 -10.46
N ASN A 261 -6.89 3.28 -11.77
CA ASN A 261 -5.78 2.63 -12.45
C ASN A 261 -5.35 3.45 -13.68
N ARG A 262 -4.13 3.99 -13.67
CA ARG A 262 -3.57 4.70 -14.83
C ARG A 262 -3.09 3.77 -15.95
N PHE A 263 -2.97 2.50 -15.68
CA PHE A 263 -2.33 1.51 -16.56
C PHE A 263 -3.32 0.62 -17.28
N GLY A 264 -4.58 0.68 -16.90
CA GLY A 264 -5.62 -0.19 -17.45
C GLY A 264 -7.01 0.13 -16.87
N PRO A 265 -7.93 -0.83 -16.87
CA PRO A 265 -9.28 -0.63 -16.35
C PRO A 265 -9.30 -0.45 -14.84
N ASP A 266 -10.27 0.30 -14.36
CA ASP A 266 -10.64 0.46 -12.95
C ASP A 266 -12.09 0.03 -12.70
N GLY A 267 -12.60 0.23 -11.48
CA GLY A 267 -13.97 -0.15 -11.10
C GLY A 267 -14.18 -1.66 -10.90
N ILE A 268 -13.12 -2.47 -10.91
CA ILE A 268 -13.18 -3.92 -10.77
C ILE A 268 -13.03 -4.31 -9.29
N THR A 269 -13.82 -5.31 -8.86
CA THR A 269 -13.78 -5.85 -7.50
C THR A 269 -13.33 -7.30 -7.50
N PHE A 270 -12.44 -7.65 -6.57
CA PHE A 270 -11.91 -9.00 -6.40
C PHE A 270 -12.24 -9.54 -5.02
N PRO A 271 -12.71 -10.79 -4.89
CA PRO A 271 -12.82 -11.47 -3.61
C PRO A 271 -11.41 -11.74 -3.05
N SER A 272 -11.28 -11.62 -1.74
CA SER A 272 -10.02 -11.87 -1.04
C SER A 272 -10.22 -12.75 0.18
N GLN A 273 -9.19 -13.55 0.49
CA GLN A 273 -9.09 -14.36 1.69
C GLN A 273 -8.04 -13.76 2.61
N ILE A 274 -8.38 -13.64 3.87
CA ILE A 274 -7.55 -12.98 4.88
C ILE A 274 -7.51 -13.83 6.13
N ASP A 275 -6.37 -14.42 6.42
CA ASP A 275 -6.15 -15.10 7.70
C ASP A 275 -5.64 -14.09 8.73
N THR A 276 -6.47 -13.81 9.73
CA THR A 276 -6.13 -12.85 10.79
C THR A 276 -5.14 -13.40 11.80
N ASN A 277 -4.88 -14.71 11.84
CA ASN A 277 -3.93 -15.31 12.76
C ASN A 277 -2.49 -15.07 12.35
N ASN A 278 -2.21 -15.24 11.06
CA ASN A 278 -0.88 -15.05 10.48
C ASN A 278 -0.78 -13.81 9.58
N GLY A 279 -1.89 -13.11 9.34
CA GLY A 279 -1.94 -11.89 8.53
C GLY A 279 -1.81 -12.12 7.03
N SER A 280 -1.89 -13.38 6.54
CA SER A 280 -1.81 -13.66 5.11
C SER A 280 -2.99 -13.09 4.35
N PHE A 281 -2.72 -12.63 3.13
CA PHE A 281 -3.68 -11.93 2.28
C PHE A 281 -3.58 -12.43 0.84
N ASN A 282 -4.66 -13.03 0.34
CA ASN A 282 -4.75 -13.53 -1.03
C ASN A 282 -5.91 -12.87 -1.77
N ILE A 283 -5.69 -12.49 -3.03
CA ILE A 283 -6.67 -11.86 -3.91
C ILE A 283 -6.91 -12.81 -5.09
N PHE A 284 -8.18 -13.04 -5.44
CA PHE A 284 -8.57 -14.00 -6.45
C PHE A 284 -9.38 -13.35 -7.56
N ASP A 285 -9.25 -13.86 -8.77
CA ASP A 285 -10.17 -13.55 -9.84
C ASP A 285 -11.57 -14.09 -9.51
N GLU A 286 -12.61 -13.28 -9.71
CA GLU A 286 -14.01 -13.67 -9.43
C GLU A 286 -14.45 -14.88 -10.28
N SER A 287 -13.90 -15.02 -11.47
CA SER A 287 -14.20 -16.13 -12.38
C SER A 287 -13.52 -17.46 -11.98
N SER A 288 -12.48 -17.40 -11.13
CA SER A 288 -11.77 -18.58 -10.62
C SER A 288 -12.65 -19.43 -9.71
N VAL A 289 -12.29 -20.71 -9.51
CA VAL A 289 -13.02 -21.62 -8.61
C VAL A 289 -13.06 -21.04 -7.19
N THR A 290 -11.91 -20.68 -6.64
CA THR A 290 -11.78 -20.09 -5.30
C THR A 290 -12.51 -18.75 -5.20
N GLY A 291 -12.41 -17.88 -6.22
CA GLY A 291 -13.13 -16.61 -6.26
C GLY A 291 -14.65 -16.78 -6.19
N LYS A 292 -15.21 -17.71 -6.94
CA LYS A 292 -16.64 -18.06 -6.91
C LYS A 292 -17.07 -18.61 -5.54
N GLU A 293 -16.25 -19.48 -4.94
CA GLU A 293 -16.51 -20.05 -3.62
C GLU A 293 -16.54 -18.94 -2.56
N LEU A 294 -15.57 -18.03 -2.56
CA LEU A 294 -15.51 -16.89 -1.63
C LEU A 294 -16.69 -15.94 -1.80
N THR A 295 -17.06 -15.61 -3.05
CA THR A 295 -18.22 -14.75 -3.34
C THR A 295 -19.51 -15.40 -2.85
N THR A 296 -19.66 -16.71 -3.07
CA THR A 296 -20.81 -17.48 -2.58
C THR A 296 -20.85 -17.53 -1.05
N GLN A 297 -19.71 -17.77 -0.41
CA GLN A 297 -19.59 -17.78 1.05
C GLN A 297 -19.99 -16.42 1.66
N MET A 298 -19.49 -15.31 1.10
CA MET A 298 -19.83 -13.96 1.54
C MET A 298 -21.34 -13.69 1.41
N SER A 299 -21.96 -14.08 0.30
CA SER A 299 -23.40 -13.91 0.06
C SER A 299 -24.27 -14.73 1.02
N ASN A 300 -23.94 -16.00 1.21
CA ASN A 300 -24.66 -16.91 2.12
C ASN A 300 -24.57 -16.44 3.56
N HIS A 301 -23.41 -15.97 4.00
CA HIS A 301 -23.22 -15.47 5.37
C HIS A 301 -24.00 -14.18 5.62
N GLN A 302 -24.05 -13.27 4.64
CA GLN A 302 -24.88 -12.07 4.72
C GLN A 302 -26.37 -12.41 4.81
N GLU A 303 -26.85 -13.37 4.02
CA GLU A 303 -28.24 -13.81 4.04
C GLU A 303 -28.61 -14.45 5.38
N TYR A 304 -27.72 -15.30 5.91
CA TYR A 304 -27.90 -15.92 7.22
C TYR A 304 -28.07 -14.86 8.33
N LEU A 305 -27.18 -13.88 8.39
CA LEU A 305 -27.25 -12.84 9.42
C LEU A 305 -28.48 -11.93 9.26
N ARG A 306 -28.90 -11.62 8.03
CA ARG A 306 -30.17 -10.90 7.79
C ARG A 306 -31.36 -11.65 8.34
N LYS A 307 -31.42 -12.96 8.16
CA LYS A 307 -32.47 -13.82 8.70
C LYS A 307 -32.43 -13.85 10.23
N GLU A 308 -31.26 -13.98 10.83
CA GLU A 308 -31.07 -13.96 12.29
C GLU A 308 -31.48 -12.62 12.91
N MET A 309 -31.07 -11.50 12.28
CA MET A 309 -31.44 -10.18 12.76
C MET A 309 -32.96 -9.96 12.67
N LYS A 310 -33.58 -10.37 11.56
CA LYS A 310 -35.05 -10.26 11.39
C LYS A 310 -35.78 -11.05 12.47
N LYS A 311 -35.35 -12.27 12.75
CA LYS A 311 -35.93 -13.12 13.81
C LYS A 311 -35.81 -12.46 15.18
N ARG A 312 -34.63 -11.86 15.52
CA ARG A 312 -34.45 -11.15 16.79
C ARG A 312 -35.29 -9.89 16.91
N PHE A 313 -35.55 -9.17 15.81
CA PHE A 313 -36.45 -8.03 15.81
C PHE A 313 -37.89 -8.49 16.05
N GLU A 314 -38.34 -9.56 15.41
CA GLU A 314 -39.67 -10.15 15.62
C GLU A 314 -39.88 -10.62 17.07
N GLU A 315 -38.81 -11.18 17.70
CA GLU A 315 -38.83 -11.61 19.12
C GLU A 315 -38.82 -10.45 20.15
N LEU A 316 -38.50 -9.22 19.72
CA LEU A 316 -38.50 -8.03 20.60
C LEU A 316 -39.84 -7.23 20.51
N ASP A 317 -40.62 -7.48 19.46
CA ASP A 317 -41.94 -6.84 19.27
C ASP A 317 -43.10 -7.67 19.85
N ASP A 318 -42.82 -8.92 20.34
CA ASP A 318 -43.72 -9.76 21.12
C ASP A 318 -43.44 -9.61 22.65
#